data_ffe92de34c89b6d61aeeb4a211d42eef
#
_entry.id   ffe92de34c89b6d61aeeb4a211d42eef
#
_cell.length_a   1.000
_cell.length_b   1.000
_cell.length_c   1.000
_cell.angle_alpha   90.00
_cell.angle_beta   90.00
_cell.angle_gamma   90.00
#
_symmetry.space_group_name_H-M   'P 1'
#
loop_
_entity.id
_entity.type
_entity.pdbx_description
1 polymer ?
#
loop_
_entity_poly.entity_id
_entity_poly.type
_entity_poly.pdbx_seq_one_letter_code
_entity_poly.pdbx_strand_id
1 'polypeptide(L)'
;MRIVKCVPMMTLCLLLCGCGAQEKEPAADFRAAYQEMSGCEMTAEVTCDQSGRAWTAVLRSTCVPEGESTVEVLEPLELAGVRAVIREEGWTLEYGDLCLNAGTLSGEDISPAEALPRMMSALREGWLLEENDEEWEAVPCTRLALEQTGGAGGEIVTTLWLRQAEGTPLYGEIAVDGETILKARFTDFVFCDTIAETP
;
A
#
# COMPACT_ATOMS: atom_id res chain seq x y z
N MET A 1 -5.66 -50.04 -70.77
CA MET A 1 -5.62 -48.58 -70.66
C MET A 1 -6.08 -48.23 -69.29
N ARG A 2 -5.13 -48.03 -68.34
CA ARG A 2 -5.40 -47.76 -66.90
C ARG A 2 -5.04 -46.32 -66.64
N ILE A 3 -6.02 -45.52 -66.31
CA ILE A 3 -5.89 -44.09 -65.97
C ILE A 3 -5.56 -44.00 -64.46
N VAL A 4 -4.35 -43.55 -64.14
CA VAL A 4 -3.95 -43.23 -62.79
C VAL A 4 -4.39 -41.81 -62.47
N LYS A 5 -5.29 -41.67 -61.51
CA LYS A 5 -5.70 -40.36 -60.96
C LYS A 5 -4.67 -39.92 -59.92
N CYS A 6 -3.90 -38.87 -60.21
CA CYS A 6 -3.13 -38.15 -59.21
C CYS A 6 -4.04 -37.26 -58.38
N VAL A 7 -4.01 -37.48 -57.06
CA VAL A 7 -4.62 -36.61 -56.06
C VAL A 7 -3.56 -35.63 -55.55
N PRO A 8 -3.71 -34.31 -55.66
CA PRO A 8 -2.80 -33.38 -55.04
C PRO A 8 -3.08 -33.31 -53.51
N MET A 9 -2.07 -33.67 -52.76
CA MET A 9 -2.03 -33.56 -51.30
C MET A 9 -1.83 -32.06 -50.96
N MET A 10 -2.94 -31.42 -50.53
CA MET A 10 -2.96 -30.03 -50.07
C MET A 10 -2.45 -29.96 -48.62
N THR A 11 -1.20 -29.58 -48.45
CA THR A 11 -0.56 -29.40 -47.17
C THR A 11 -1.09 -28.12 -46.52
N LEU A 12 -1.98 -28.26 -45.56
CA LEU A 12 -2.52 -27.17 -44.74
C LEU A 12 -1.48 -26.80 -43.66
N CYS A 13 -0.70 -25.74 -43.92
CA CYS A 13 0.16 -25.12 -42.89
C CYS A 13 -0.71 -24.34 -41.91
N LEU A 14 -1.00 -24.92 -40.76
CA LEU A 14 -1.54 -24.22 -39.58
C LEU A 14 -0.41 -23.36 -38.99
N LEU A 15 -0.45 -22.06 -39.31
CA LEU A 15 0.32 -21.04 -38.59
C LEU A 15 -0.33 -20.89 -37.19
N LEU A 16 0.21 -21.60 -36.23
CA LEU A 16 -0.01 -21.30 -34.80
C LEU A 16 0.64 -19.96 -34.50
N CYS A 17 -0.10 -18.85 -34.66
CA CYS A 17 0.23 -17.60 -33.99
C CYS A 17 0.05 -17.86 -32.49
N GLY A 18 1.12 -18.29 -31.82
CA GLY A 18 1.22 -18.23 -30.39
C GLY A 18 1.24 -16.76 -29.99
N CYS A 19 0.09 -16.21 -29.59
CA CYS A 19 0.10 -15.06 -28.71
C CYS A 19 0.84 -15.53 -27.45
N GLY A 20 2.08 -15.08 -27.29
CA GLY A 20 2.76 -15.15 -26.01
C GLY A 20 1.96 -14.28 -25.05
N ALA A 21 1.04 -14.89 -24.33
CA ALA A 21 0.54 -14.30 -23.11
C ALA A 21 1.79 -14.16 -22.21
N GLN A 22 2.24 -12.94 -22.03
CA GLN A 22 3.21 -12.63 -21.00
C GLN A 22 2.53 -13.10 -19.71
N GLU A 23 3.07 -14.17 -19.11
CA GLU A 23 2.60 -14.63 -17.80
C GLU A 23 2.83 -13.44 -16.86
N LYS A 24 1.72 -12.82 -16.49
CA LYS A 24 1.68 -11.74 -15.52
C LYS A 24 2.04 -12.36 -14.18
N GLU A 25 3.13 -11.88 -13.59
CA GLU A 25 3.42 -12.24 -12.20
C GLU A 25 2.25 -11.80 -11.33
N PRO A 26 1.66 -12.70 -10.54
CA PRO A 26 0.48 -12.37 -9.77
C PRO A 26 0.82 -11.37 -8.64
N ALA A 27 -0.11 -10.47 -8.29
CA ALA A 27 0.05 -9.53 -7.19
C ALA A 27 0.35 -10.20 -5.84
N ALA A 28 0.17 -11.51 -5.74
CA ALA A 28 0.66 -12.32 -4.63
C ALA A 28 2.15 -12.10 -4.34
N ASP A 29 2.97 -11.83 -5.36
CA ASP A 29 4.40 -11.63 -5.21
C ASP A 29 4.71 -10.26 -4.56
N PHE A 30 3.95 -9.20 -4.91
CA PHE A 30 4.13 -7.90 -4.25
C PHE A 30 3.78 -7.98 -2.76
N ARG A 31 2.68 -8.64 -2.41
CA ARG A 31 2.29 -8.83 -1.01
C ARG A 31 3.29 -9.66 -0.22
N ALA A 32 3.92 -10.67 -0.85
CA ALA A 32 4.96 -11.46 -0.20
C ALA A 32 6.13 -10.57 0.27
N ALA A 33 6.56 -9.60 -0.55
CA ALA A 33 7.61 -8.66 -0.15
C ALA A 33 7.22 -7.85 1.11
N TYR A 34 5.96 -7.40 1.21
CA TYR A 34 5.46 -6.70 2.40
C TYR A 34 5.30 -7.62 3.62
N GLN A 35 4.92 -8.88 3.42
CA GLN A 35 4.80 -9.86 4.49
C GLN A 35 6.13 -10.27 5.08
N GLU A 36 7.19 -10.31 4.26
CA GLU A 36 8.53 -10.72 4.63
C GLU A 36 9.44 -9.55 5.06
N MET A 37 9.02 -8.27 4.80
CA MET A 37 9.87 -7.12 5.12
C MET A 37 10.15 -7.00 6.62
N SER A 38 11.38 -6.64 6.96
CA SER A 38 11.78 -6.28 8.33
C SER A 38 11.26 -4.90 8.74
N GLY A 39 11.02 -4.04 7.76
CA GLY A 39 10.47 -2.70 7.93
C GLY A 39 10.51 -1.91 6.63
N CYS A 40 10.02 -0.70 6.67
CA CYS A 40 10.12 0.25 5.55
C CYS A 40 10.15 1.69 6.05
N GLU A 41 10.76 2.56 5.26
CA GLU A 41 10.71 4.01 5.42
C GLU A 41 9.98 4.62 4.24
N MET A 42 9.16 5.64 4.51
CA MET A 42 8.38 6.30 3.47
C MET A 42 8.14 7.77 3.80
N THR A 43 7.96 8.56 2.75
CA THR A 43 7.48 9.94 2.83
C THR A 43 6.25 10.06 1.93
N ALA A 44 5.19 10.68 2.44
CA ALA A 44 3.98 10.91 1.67
C ALA A 44 3.31 12.22 2.05
N GLU A 45 2.66 12.86 1.07
CA GLU A 45 1.66 13.88 1.32
C GLU A 45 0.34 13.17 1.66
N VAL A 46 -0.15 13.43 2.87
CA VAL A 46 -1.39 12.83 3.39
C VAL A 46 -2.45 13.91 3.51
N THR A 47 -3.60 13.68 2.91
CA THR A 47 -4.80 14.51 3.04
C THR A 47 -5.87 13.73 3.78
N CYS A 48 -6.45 14.36 4.79
CA CYS A 48 -7.61 13.84 5.53
C CYS A 48 -8.80 14.76 5.31
N ASP A 49 -9.97 14.17 5.05
CA ASP A 49 -11.25 14.86 5.03
C ASP A 49 -12.24 14.05 5.88
N GLN A 50 -12.25 14.33 7.15
CA GLN A 50 -13.09 13.63 8.10
C GLN A 50 -13.94 14.62 8.92
N SER A 51 -15.24 14.39 8.98
CA SER A 51 -16.18 15.18 9.80
C SER A 51 -16.13 16.69 9.54
N GLY A 52 -15.87 17.10 8.27
CA GLY A 52 -15.78 18.51 7.88
C GLY A 52 -14.48 19.20 8.31
N ARG A 53 -13.48 18.44 8.71
CA ARG A 53 -12.11 18.90 8.98
C ARG A 53 -11.19 18.35 7.91
N ALA A 54 -10.86 19.20 6.93
CA ALA A 54 -9.85 18.88 5.92
C ALA A 54 -8.48 19.42 6.36
N TRP A 55 -7.45 18.60 6.25
CA TRP A 55 -6.07 19.00 6.46
C TRP A 55 -5.15 18.23 5.51
N THR A 56 -3.99 18.79 5.25
CA THR A 56 -2.93 18.16 4.46
C THR A 56 -1.61 18.31 5.18
N ALA A 57 -0.81 17.25 5.22
CA ALA A 57 0.51 17.23 5.82
C ALA A 57 1.46 16.38 4.99
N VAL A 58 2.76 16.70 5.02
CA VAL A 58 3.81 15.81 4.57
C VAL A 58 4.32 15.04 5.79
N LEU A 59 4.22 13.73 5.71
CA LEU A 59 4.59 12.82 6.78
C LEU A 59 5.76 11.94 6.35
N ARG A 60 6.72 11.72 7.25
CA ARG A 60 7.72 10.66 7.16
C ARG A 60 7.34 9.56 8.12
N SER A 61 7.38 8.32 7.69
CA SER A 61 7.08 7.18 8.54
C SER A 61 8.13 6.09 8.41
N THR A 62 8.50 5.50 9.56
CA THR A 62 9.24 4.25 9.64
C THR A 62 8.29 3.21 10.19
N CYS A 63 8.02 2.16 9.44
CA CYS A 63 7.15 1.06 9.86
C CYS A 63 7.98 -0.18 10.15
N VAL A 64 7.82 -0.73 11.36
CA VAL A 64 8.43 -1.99 11.79
C VAL A 64 7.30 -2.94 12.17
N PRO A 65 7.12 -4.05 11.46
CA PRO A 65 5.95 -4.92 11.61
C PRO A 65 5.63 -5.39 13.02
N GLU A 66 6.62 -5.83 13.76
CA GLU A 66 6.49 -6.34 15.14
C GLU A 66 7.20 -5.44 16.14
N GLY A 67 7.32 -4.15 15.81
CA GLY A 67 8.10 -3.21 16.60
C GLY A 67 7.45 -1.85 16.72
N GLU A 68 8.28 -0.89 17.03
CA GLU A 68 7.90 0.50 17.15
C GLU A 68 7.87 1.15 15.76
N SER A 69 6.69 1.64 15.34
CA SER A 69 6.56 2.48 14.16
C SER A 69 6.54 3.95 14.53
N THR A 70 7.08 4.80 13.66
CA THR A 70 7.10 6.24 13.91
C THR A 70 6.52 7.01 12.75
N VAL A 71 5.87 8.13 13.05
CA VAL A 71 5.35 9.06 12.05
C VAL A 71 5.72 10.48 12.48
N GLU A 72 6.48 11.17 11.66
CA GLU A 72 6.94 12.54 11.89
C GLU A 72 6.28 13.49 10.90
N VAL A 73 5.80 14.62 11.39
CA VAL A 73 5.27 15.70 10.54
C VAL A 73 6.45 16.52 10.00
N LEU A 74 6.57 16.60 8.68
CA LEU A 74 7.55 17.44 7.98
C LEU A 74 6.94 18.80 7.57
N GLU A 75 5.68 18.78 7.14
CA GLU A 75 4.88 19.96 6.76
C GLU A 75 3.45 19.81 7.30
N PRO A 76 2.78 20.92 7.69
CA PRO A 76 3.25 22.29 7.63
C PRO A 76 4.29 22.61 8.72
N LEU A 77 5.08 23.69 8.52
CA LEU A 77 6.20 24.06 9.40
C LEU A 77 5.79 24.31 10.86
N GLU A 78 4.55 24.71 11.10
CA GLU A 78 4.01 24.94 12.45
C GLU A 78 3.88 23.64 13.26
N LEU A 79 3.81 22.51 12.59
CA LEU A 79 3.72 21.16 13.19
C LEU A 79 4.97 20.33 12.93
N ALA A 80 5.95 20.87 12.20
CA ALA A 80 7.17 20.13 11.88
C ALA A 80 7.91 19.69 13.13
N GLY A 81 8.35 18.43 13.15
CA GLY A 81 9.00 17.79 14.28
C GLY A 81 8.05 17.19 15.32
N VAL A 82 6.71 17.33 15.15
CA VAL A 82 5.77 16.51 15.91
C VAL A 82 5.93 15.07 15.44
N ARG A 83 6.17 14.15 16.37
CA ARG A 83 6.40 12.74 16.11
C ARG A 83 5.39 11.88 16.87
N ALA A 84 4.73 11.00 16.19
CA ALA A 84 3.97 9.91 16.80
C ALA A 84 4.84 8.66 16.88
N VAL A 85 4.83 8.01 18.02
CA VAL A 85 5.49 6.72 18.24
C VAL A 85 4.40 5.71 18.56
N ILE A 86 4.25 4.74 17.66
CA ILE A 86 3.16 3.76 17.65
C ILE A 86 3.71 2.41 18.09
N ARG A 87 3.10 1.82 19.12
CA ARG A 87 3.42 0.50 19.69
C ARG A 87 2.16 -0.32 19.79
N GLU A 88 2.30 -1.60 20.05
CA GLU A 88 1.17 -2.51 20.26
C GLU A 88 0.24 -2.03 21.41
N GLU A 89 0.81 -1.49 22.46
CA GLU A 89 0.09 -1.06 23.68
C GLU A 89 -0.61 0.31 23.51
N GLY A 90 -0.30 1.06 22.48
CA GLY A 90 -0.80 2.41 22.24
C GLY A 90 0.24 3.33 21.62
N TRP A 91 -0.03 4.61 21.59
CA TRP A 91 0.85 5.57 20.95
C TRP A 91 1.10 6.81 21.80
N THR A 92 2.23 7.45 21.54
CA THR A 92 2.65 8.69 22.18
C THR A 92 2.91 9.75 21.12
N LEU A 93 2.66 11.01 21.47
CA LEU A 93 3.08 12.18 20.70
C LEU A 93 4.28 12.83 21.38
N GLU A 94 5.31 13.09 20.61
CA GLU A 94 6.54 13.72 21.04
C GLU A 94 6.74 15.04 20.28
N TYR A 95 7.18 16.09 20.99
CA TYR A 95 7.58 17.35 20.39
C TYR A 95 8.62 18.04 21.28
N GLY A 96 9.87 18.13 20.80
CA GLY A 96 10.99 18.56 21.65
C GLY A 96 11.14 17.68 22.88
N ASP A 97 11.09 18.29 24.08
CA ASP A 97 11.17 17.58 25.36
C ASP A 97 9.78 17.15 25.90
N LEU A 98 8.71 17.41 25.16
CA LEU A 98 7.35 17.05 25.55
C LEU A 98 6.99 15.66 25.01
N CYS A 99 6.42 14.83 25.88
CA CYS A 99 5.88 13.53 25.52
C CYS A 99 4.47 13.41 26.10
N LEU A 100 3.49 13.16 25.26
CA LEU A 100 2.09 12.99 25.62
C LEU A 100 1.64 11.57 25.29
N ASN A 101 1.10 10.86 26.28
CA ASN A 101 0.42 9.60 26.00
C ASN A 101 -0.92 9.91 25.31
N ALA A 102 -1.06 9.47 24.08
CA ALA A 102 -2.27 9.70 23.27
C ALA A 102 -3.29 8.56 23.37
N GLY A 103 -3.03 7.57 24.23
CA GLY A 103 -3.95 6.49 24.53
C GLY A 103 -3.77 5.27 23.62
N THR A 104 -4.81 4.44 23.57
CA THR A 104 -4.88 3.29 22.69
C THR A 104 -5.52 3.69 21.36
N LEU A 105 -5.11 3.03 20.27
CA LEU A 105 -5.71 3.19 18.96
C LEU A 105 -7.13 2.57 18.98
N SER A 106 -8.09 3.30 19.49
CA SER A 106 -9.48 2.84 19.57
C SER A 106 -10.31 3.39 18.41
N GLY A 107 -10.68 2.54 17.60
CA GLY A 107 -11.33 2.36 16.36
C GLY A 107 -12.52 3.19 15.90
N GLU A 108 -12.89 4.33 16.40
CA GLU A 108 -13.97 5.10 15.78
C GLU A 108 -13.46 6.16 14.80
N ASP A 109 -12.28 6.72 15.04
CA ASP A 109 -11.65 7.71 14.15
C ASP A 109 -10.23 7.26 13.80
N ILE A 110 -9.91 7.20 12.51
CA ILE A 110 -8.54 6.92 12.06
C ILE A 110 -7.72 8.20 12.23
N SER A 111 -6.73 8.14 13.12
CA SER A 111 -5.80 9.25 13.30
C SER A 111 -4.92 9.43 12.06
N PRO A 112 -4.64 10.67 11.64
CA PRO A 112 -3.66 10.94 10.60
C PRO A 112 -2.29 10.27 10.81
N ALA A 113 -1.86 10.18 12.05
CA ALA A 113 -0.62 9.51 12.41
C ALA A 113 -0.62 8.00 12.13
N GLU A 114 -1.82 7.39 12.01
CA GLU A 114 -1.95 5.97 11.70
C GLU A 114 -2.04 5.69 10.19
N ALA A 115 -2.26 6.72 9.35
CA ALA A 115 -2.55 6.53 7.94
C ALA A 115 -1.50 5.65 7.22
N LEU A 116 -0.22 6.03 7.31
CA LEU A 116 0.85 5.31 6.62
C LEU A 116 1.13 3.92 7.23
N PRO A 117 1.28 3.75 8.56
CA PRO A 117 1.40 2.44 9.17
C PRO A 117 0.22 1.51 8.86
N ARG A 118 -1.01 2.03 8.86
CA ARG A 118 -2.21 1.26 8.54
C ARG A 118 -2.23 0.78 7.08
N MET A 119 -1.78 1.61 6.14
CA MET A 119 -1.64 1.20 4.73
C MET A 119 -0.63 0.06 4.58
N MET A 120 0.48 0.09 5.32
CA MET A 120 1.47 -1.00 5.32
C MET A 120 0.93 -2.28 5.97
N SER A 121 0.20 -2.14 7.08
CA SER A 121 -0.49 -3.26 7.72
C SER A 121 -1.53 -3.90 6.78
N ALA A 122 -2.27 -3.08 6.01
CA ALA A 122 -3.22 -3.59 5.01
C ALA A 122 -2.53 -4.46 3.95
N LEU A 123 -1.39 -4.03 3.41
CA LEU A 123 -0.61 -4.82 2.44
C LEU A 123 -0.14 -6.15 3.02
N ARG A 124 0.22 -6.18 4.30
CA ARG A 124 0.70 -7.38 4.98
C ARG A 124 -0.43 -8.35 5.33
N GLU A 125 -1.47 -7.87 5.96
CA GLU A 125 -2.45 -8.67 6.69
C GLU A 125 -3.89 -8.52 6.17
N GLY A 126 -4.17 -7.47 5.39
CA GLY A 126 -5.51 -7.19 4.89
C GLY A 126 -6.05 -8.29 3.99
N TRP A 127 -7.36 -8.50 4.03
CA TRP A 127 -8.05 -9.41 3.13
C TRP A 127 -8.18 -8.78 1.75
N LEU A 128 -7.65 -9.44 0.72
CA LEU A 128 -7.71 -8.94 -0.66
C LEU A 128 -9.14 -9.05 -1.20
N LEU A 129 -9.76 -7.91 -1.47
CA LEU A 129 -11.09 -7.82 -2.08
C LEU A 129 -10.99 -7.73 -3.60
N GLU A 130 -10.05 -6.94 -4.10
CA GLU A 130 -9.95 -6.63 -5.52
C GLU A 130 -8.51 -6.37 -5.93
N GLU A 131 -8.16 -6.81 -7.13
CA GLU A 131 -6.86 -6.59 -7.77
C GLU A 131 -7.06 -6.25 -9.24
N ASN A 132 -6.53 -5.11 -9.68
CA ASN A 132 -6.63 -4.67 -11.06
C ASN A 132 -5.34 -4.00 -11.51
N ASP A 133 -4.97 -4.23 -12.78
CA ASP A 133 -3.95 -3.42 -13.42
C ASP A 133 -4.56 -2.16 -14.01
N GLU A 134 -3.91 -1.05 -13.74
CA GLU A 134 -4.30 0.25 -14.28
C GLU A 134 -3.11 1.19 -14.40
N GLU A 135 -3.34 2.41 -14.81
CA GLU A 135 -2.33 3.47 -14.84
C GLU A 135 -2.70 4.56 -13.85
N TRP A 136 -1.75 4.93 -12.99
CA TRP A 136 -1.83 6.11 -12.13
C TRP A 136 -0.87 7.18 -12.65
N GLU A 137 -1.39 8.32 -13.11
CA GLU A 137 -0.58 9.41 -13.69
C GLU A 137 0.41 8.95 -14.78
N ALA A 138 -0.06 8.07 -15.68
CA ALA A 138 0.72 7.44 -16.74
C ALA A 138 1.83 6.47 -16.25
N VAL A 139 1.79 6.05 -14.99
CA VAL A 139 2.66 5.00 -14.44
C VAL A 139 1.86 3.70 -14.35
N PRO A 140 2.33 2.60 -15.00
CA PRO A 140 1.70 1.29 -14.84
C PRO A 140 1.74 0.84 -13.38
N CYS A 141 0.58 0.49 -12.84
CA CYS A 141 0.44 0.07 -11.46
C CYS A 141 -0.57 -1.08 -11.32
N THR A 142 -0.46 -1.78 -10.20
CA THR A 142 -1.47 -2.73 -9.74
C THR A 142 -2.22 -2.08 -8.59
N ARG A 143 -3.53 -1.96 -8.73
CA ARG A 143 -4.43 -1.47 -7.69
C ARG A 143 -4.89 -2.65 -6.86
N LEU A 144 -4.71 -2.55 -5.55
CA LEU A 144 -5.16 -3.53 -4.57
C LEU A 144 -6.17 -2.89 -3.62
N ALA A 145 -7.36 -3.47 -3.47
CA ALA A 145 -8.30 -3.12 -2.42
C ALA A 145 -8.26 -4.18 -1.32
N LEU A 146 -8.03 -3.75 -0.09
CA LEU A 146 -7.72 -4.61 1.05
C LEU A 146 -8.63 -4.24 2.22
N GLU A 147 -9.42 -5.20 2.69
CA GLU A 147 -10.22 -5.06 3.89
C GLU A 147 -9.36 -5.33 5.12
N GLN A 148 -9.48 -4.46 6.11
CA GLN A 148 -8.88 -4.64 7.42
C GLN A 148 -9.99 -4.87 8.45
N THR A 149 -9.81 -5.85 9.32
CA THR A 149 -10.70 -6.03 10.48
C THR A 149 -10.61 -4.78 11.34
N GLY A 150 -11.64 -3.94 11.28
CA GLY A 150 -11.74 -2.74 12.09
C GLY A 150 -12.04 -3.09 13.55
N GLY A 151 -11.65 -2.21 14.48
CA GLY A 151 -12.25 -2.17 15.80
C GLY A 151 -13.76 -1.85 15.71
N ALA A 152 -14.39 -1.36 16.74
CA ALA A 152 -15.84 -1.15 16.85
C ALA A 152 -16.51 -0.22 15.81
N GLY A 153 -15.83 0.24 14.78
CA GLY A 153 -16.27 1.35 13.92
C GLY A 153 -16.32 1.08 12.41
N GLY A 154 -17.02 0.04 11.95
CA GLY A 154 -17.32 -0.05 10.52
C GLY A 154 -16.33 -0.84 9.65
N GLU A 155 -16.64 -0.99 8.34
CA GLU A 155 -15.80 -1.63 7.35
C GLU A 155 -14.68 -0.68 6.90
N ILE A 156 -13.43 -1.09 7.08
CA ILE A 156 -12.28 -0.31 6.65
C ILE A 156 -11.66 -0.97 5.42
N VAL A 157 -11.65 -0.22 4.32
CA VAL A 157 -11.01 -0.64 3.07
C VAL A 157 -9.84 0.28 2.77
N THR A 158 -8.66 -0.31 2.64
CA THR A 158 -7.46 0.39 2.17
C THR A 158 -7.22 0.02 0.72
N THR A 159 -7.16 1.01 -0.16
CA THR A 159 -6.83 0.83 -1.57
C THR A 159 -5.44 1.39 -1.84
N LEU A 160 -4.57 0.62 -2.50
CA LEU A 160 -3.19 1.01 -2.80
C LEU A 160 -2.88 0.77 -4.27
N TRP A 161 -2.18 1.71 -4.87
CA TRP A 161 -1.63 1.65 -6.23
C TRP A 161 -0.12 1.42 -6.14
N LEU A 162 0.32 0.23 -6.51
CA LEU A 162 1.71 -0.19 -6.45
C LEU A 162 2.32 -0.15 -7.85
N ARG A 163 3.54 0.39 -7.99
CA ARG A 163 4.30 0.35 -9.25
C ARG A 163 4.49 -1.10 -9.69
N GLN A 164 4.14 -1.45 -10.92
CA GLN A 164 4.32 -2.82 -11.41
C GLN A 164 5.79 -3.26 -11.46
N ALA A 165 6.70 -2.33 -11.70
CA ALA A 165 8.13 -2.66 -11.82
C ALA A 165 8.80 -2.97 -10.48
N GLU A 166 8.35 -2.35 -9.38
CA GLU A 166 9.08 -2.33 -8.10
C GLU A 166 8.22 -2.79 -6.92
N GLY A 167 6.90 -2.86 -7.10
CA GLY A 167 5.96 -3.12 -6.01
C GLY A 167 5.87 -2.00 -4.97
N THR A 168 6.47 -0.83 -5.21
CA THR A 168 6.44 0.30 -4.28
C THR A 168 5.16 1.11 -4.41
N PRO A 169 4.61 1.69 -3.32
CA PRO A 169 3.38 2.44 -3.37
C PRO A 169 3.56 3.79 -4.07
N LEU A 170 2.58 4.16 -4.89
CA LEU A 170 2.45 5.46 -5.54
C LEU A 170 1.41 6.32 -4.83
N TYR A 171 0.28 5.69 -4.55
CA TYR A 171 -0.89 6.34 -3.99
C TYR A 171 -1.66 5.35 -3.13
N GLY A 172 -2.38 5.86 -2.14
CA GLY A 172 -3.23 5.06 -1.27
C GLY A 172 -4.43 5.84 -0.75
N GLU A 173 -5.51 5.12 -0.48
CA GLU A 173 -6.73 5.64 0.12
C GLU A 173 -7.18 4.75 1.26
N ILE A 174 -7.75 5.34 2.30
CA ILE A 174 -8.46 4.62 3.35
C ILE A 174 -9.91 5.09 3.34
N ALA A 175 -10.82 4.15 3.18
CA ALA A 175 -12.25 4.38 3.26
C ALA A 175 -12.84 3.68 4.50
N VAL A 176 -13.80 4.33 5.14
CA VAL A 176 -14.61 3.79 6.23
C VAL A 176 -16.06 3.81 5.79
N ASP A 177 -16.72 2.66 5.84
CA ASP A 177 -18.12 2.49 5.37
C ASP A 177 -18.34 3.02 3.94
N GLY A 178 -17.33 2.85 3.07
CA GLY A 178 -17.37 3.28 1.68
C GLY A 178 -17.05 4.77 1.45
N GLU A 179 -16.82 5.57 2.49
CA GLU A 179 -16.40 6.97 2.36
C GLU A 179 -14.89 7.10 2.51
N THR A 180 -14.19 7.64 1.49
CA THR A 180 -12.74 7.89 1.55
C THR A 180 -12.45 9.03 2.50
N ILE A 181 -11.75 8.74 3.58
CA ILE A 181 -11.40 9.71 4.63
C ILE A 181 -9.93 10.14 4.62
N LEU A 182 -9.04 9.29 4.09
CA LEU A 182 -7.61 9.55 4.01
C LEU A 182 -7.09 9.22 2.62
N LYS A 183 -6.16 10.05 2.12
CA LYS A 183 -5.43 9.86 0.87
C LYS A 183 -3.97 10.11 1.12
N ALA A 184 -3.10 9.29 0.54
CA ALA A 184 -1.66 9.42 0.64
C ALA A 184 -1.02 9.35 -0.76
N ARG A 185 -0.22 10.36 -1.10
CA ARG A 185 0.63 10.36 -2.29
C ARG A 185 2.07 10.12 -1.84
N PHE A 186 2.62 8.97 -2.18
CA PHE A 186 3.98 8.60 -1.79
C PHE A 186 5.00 9.31 -2.68
N THR A 187 5.97 9.97 -2.05
CA THR A 187 7.07 10.65 -2.72
C THR A 187 8.37 9.89 -2.58
N ASP A 188 8.49 9.08 -1.54
CA ASP A 188 9.63 8.21 -1.29
C ASP A 188 9.19 6.93 -0.57
N PHE A 189 9.85 5.80 -0.90
CA PHE A 189 9.61 4.51 -0.26
C PHE A 189 10.83 3.61 -0.39
N VAL A 190 11.26 3.05 0.73
CA VAL A 190 12.39 2.11 0.79
C VAL A 190 12.06 0.96 1.72
N PHE A 191 12.26 -0.28 1.28
CA PHE A 191 12.28 -1.44 2.16
C PHE A 191 13.56 -1.42 3.01
N CYS A 192 13.44 -1.65 4.30
CA CYS A 192 14.60 -1.80 5.19
C CYS A 192 15.05 -3.26 5.17
N ASP A 193 16.25 -3.50 4.64
CA ASP A 193 16.94 -4.78 4.81
C ASP A 193 17.43 -4.86 6.25
N THR A 194 16.86 -5.77 7.04
CA THR A 194 17.25 -6.11 8.42
C THR A 194 17.74 -4.91 9.23
N ILE A 195 16.88 -4.32 10.05
CA ILE A 195 17.31 -3.35 11.05
C ILE A 195 18.33 -4.07 11.94
N ALA A 196 19.63 -3.78 11.71
CA ALA A 196 20.67 -4.27 12.58
C ALA A 196 20.35 -3.75 13.98
N GLU A 197 20.04 -4.65 14.90
CA GLU A 197 19.92 -4.32 16.33
C GLU A 197 21.20 -3.56 16.71
N THR A 198 21.05 -2.26 16.95
CA THR A 198 22.14 -1.48 17.53
C THR A 198 22.22 -1.88 19.01
N PRO A 199 23.36 -2.40 19.47
CA PRO A 199 23.55 -2.90 20.81
C PRO A 199 23.43 -1.82 21.89
#